data_6f70f2367211e82bcc551a4adbf917f4
#
_entry.id   6f70f2367211e82bcc551a4adbf917f4
#
_cell.length_a   1.000
_cell.length_b   1.000
_cell.length_c   1.000
_cell.angle_alpha   90.00
_cell.angle_beta   90.00
_cell.angle_gamma   90.00
#
_symmetry.space_group_name_H-M   'P 1'
#
loop_
_entity.id
_entity.type
_entity.pdbx_description
1 polymer ?
#
loop_
_entity_poly.entity_id
_entity_poly.type
_entity_poly.pdbx_seq_one_letter_code
_entity_poly.pdbx_strand_id
1 'polypeptide(L)'
;IFCENYIERHPYFYIPECHFRQVNGIFAEAVISQGSSERKVDANGNGRLDAVCNIIKQYFDISFELTTYEEHALSHGSSSKAMAYVGITYQGSMFWGVGTDEDIIKASINALVVAVNHLLDTLKSTTVKDERYVAMLNYIQSNYKTVNLTDLAAEFHLSEPYVSKYIKEKSGKNFGDL
;
A
#
# COMPACT_ATOMS: atom_id res chain seq x y z
N ILE A 1 -12.99 10.98 -10.31
CA ILE A 1 -12.22 9.74 -10.57
C ILE A 1 -10.75 9.91 -10.15
N PHE A 2 -10.01 10.93 -10.64
CA PHE A 2 -8.58 11.09 -10.28
C PHE A 2 -8.40 11.48 -8.80
N CYS A 3 -9.14 12.46 -8.30
CA CYS A 3 -9.10 12.88 -6.88
C CYS A 3 -9.54 11.76 -5.94
N GLU A 4 -10.63 11.05 -6.25
CA GLU A 4 -11.16 9.95 -5.44
C GLU A 4 -10.19 8.76 -5.35
N ASN A 5 -9.43 8.48 -6.41
CA ASN A 5 -8.51 7.34 -6.44
C ASN A 5 -7.11 7.66 -5.90
N TYR A 6 -6.67 8.93 -5.96
CA TYR A 6 -5.27 9.29 -5.67
C TYR A 6 -5.10 10.33 -4.57
N ILE A 7 -6.15 11.05 -4.15
CA ILE A 7 -6.06 12.16 -3.19
C ILE A 7 -6.97 12.00 -1.97
N GLU A 8 -8.19 11.43 -2.11
CA GLU A 8 -9.25 11.48 -1.08
C GLU A 8 -9.51 10.17 -0.31
N ARG A 9 -8.70 9.13 -0.46
CA ARG A 9 -8.85 7.93 0.39
C ARG A 9 -8.40 8.25 1.80
N HIS A 10 -9.14 7.78 2.80
CA HIS A 10 -8.67 7.75 4.19
C HIS A 10 -7.35 6.99 4.23
N PRO A 11 -6.22 7.66 4.43
CA PRO A 11 -4.93 7.01 4.34
C PRO A 11 -4.79 6.03 5.50
N TYR A 12 -4.20 4.86 5.23
CA TYR A 12 -3.85 3.90 6.26
C TYR A 12 -2.85 4.49 7.26
N PHE A 13 -1.96 5.34 6.76
CA PHE A 13 -1.07 6.16 7.56
C PHE A 13 -0.82 7.50 6.87
N TYR A 14 -0.32 8.46 7.64
CA TYR A 14 0.19 9.74 7.13
C TYR A 14 1.38 10.23 7.98
N ILE A 15 2.11 11.22 7.48
CA ILE A 15 3.27 11.82 8.14
C ILE A 15 2.95 13.29 8.42
N PRO A 16 2.43 13.63 9.63
CA PRO A 16 2.08 15.00 9.98
C PRO A 16 3.30 15.91 10.12
N GLU A 17 4.44 15.37 10.60
CA GLU A 17 5.65 16.10 10.84
C GLU A 17 6.87 15.34 10.33
N CYS A 18 7.79 16.05 9.68
CA CYS A 18 9.09 15.52 9.26
C CYS A 18 10.15 16.62 9.34
N HIS A 19 11.21 16.34 10.06
CA HIS A 19 12.35 17.24 10.26
C HIS A 19 13.61 16.66 9.64
N PHE A 20 14.42 17.52 9.02
CA PHE A 20 15.65 17.12 8.35
C PHE A 20 16.85 17.82 8.93
N ARG A 21 17.95 17.07 9.08
CA ARG A 21 19.26 17.58 9.46
C ARG A 21 20.32 17.02 8.50
N GLN A 22 21.30 17.83 8.18
CA GLN A 22 22.44 17.40 7.35
C GLN A 22 23.55 16.90 8.27
N VAL A 23 23.79 15.59 8.27
CA VAL A 23 24.82 14.92 9.08
C VAL A 23 25.39 13.77 8.26
N ASN A 24 26.44 13.99 7.49
CA ASN A 24 27.01 12.97 6.58
C ASN A 24 25.94 12.28 5.70
N GLY A 25 25.13 13.08 4.99
CA GLY A 25 23.89 12.69 4.31
C GLY A 25 22.72 13.45 4.91
N ILE A 26 21.51 12.99 4.67
CA ILE A 26 20.30 13.57 5.26
C ILE A 26 19.78 12.65 6.35
N PHE A 27 19.75 13.14 7.57
CA PHE A 27 19.03 12.53 8.68
C PHE A 27 17.60 13.10 8.70
N ALA A 28 16.60 12.23 8.75
CA ALA A 28 15.21 12.59 8.88
C ALA A 28 14.62 11.99 10.16
N GLU A 29 13.82 12.78 10.87
CA GLU A 29 12.97 12.36 11.97
C GLU A 29 11.53 12.67 11.60
N ALA A 30 10.65 11.70 11.63
CA ALA A 30 9.24 11.86 11.26
C ALA A 30 8.30 11.27 12.32
N VAL A 31 7.12 11.84 12.40
CA VAL A 31 5.98 11.25 13.12
C VAL A 31 5.14 10.49 12.09
N ILE A 32 4.95 9.19 12.31
CA ILE A 32 3.99 8.39 11.55
C ILE A 32 2.72 8.27 12.38
N SER A 33 1.60 8.68 11.81
CA SER A 33 0.26 8.55 12.38
C SER A 33 -0.51 7.47 11.66
N GLN A 34 -1.01 6.49 12.42
CA GLN A 34 -1.77 5.34 11.93
C GLN A 34 -2.98 5.09 12.83
N GLY A 35 -4.17 5.41 12.33
CA GLY A 35 -5.39 5.40 13.15
C GLY A 35 -5.28 6.38 14.32
N SER A 36 -5.35 5.89 15.56
CA SER A 36 -5.18 6.67 16.78
C SER A 36 -3.77 6.63 17.37
N SER A 37 -2.82 5.97 16.71
CA SER A 37 -1.45 5.80 17.17
C SER A 37 -0.51 6.74 16.43
N GLU A 38 0.41 7.36 17.17
CA GLU A 38 1.52 8.14 16.62
C GLU A 38 2.85 7.58 17.11
N ARG A 39 3.81 7.49 16.20
CA ARG A 39 5.14 6.98 16.52
C ARG A 39 6.21 7.82 15.84
N LYS A 40 7.24 8.21 16.61
CA LYS A 40 8.44 8.85 16.06
C LYS A 40 9.38 7.78 15.52
N VAL A 41 9.89 8.01 14.33
CA VAL A 41 10.85 7.14 13.63
C VAL A 41 11.86 8.02 12.94
N ASP A 42 13.11 7.57 12.89
CA ASP A 42 14.19 8.29 12.22
C ASP A 42 15.00 7.36 11.32
N ALA A 43 15.58 7.92 10.28
CA ALA A 43 16.49 7.23 9.38
C ALA A 43 17.42 8.20 8.66
N ASN A 44 18.52 7.66 8.12
CA ASN A 44 19.42 8.37 7.21
C ASN A 44 19.08 8.04 5.77
N GLY A 45 19.41 8.95 4.86
CA GLY A 45 19.31 8.75 3.42
C GLY A 45 20.29 9.63 2.65
N ASN A 46 20.45 9.36 1.36
CA ASN A 46 21.28 10.18 0.47
C ASN A 46 20.62 11.53 0.14
N GLY A 47 19.28 11.57 0.24
CA GLY A 47 18.45 12.76 0.05
C GLY A 47 17.26 12.76 0.98
N ARG A 48 16.48 13.86 1.00
CA ARG A 48 15.32 14.01 1.91
C ARG A 48 14.27 12.93 1.66
N LEU A 49 13.88 12.71 0.41
CA LEU A 49 12.87 11.73 0.07
C LEU A 49 13.37 10.29 0.33
N ASP A 50 14.67 10.01 0.07
CA ASP A 50 15.30 8.72 0.36
C ASP A 50 15.30 8.43 1.87
N ALA A 51 15.60 9.43 2.72
CA ALA A 51 15.52 9.27 4.17
C ALA A 51 14.09 8.95 4.64
N VAL A 52 13.07 9.59 4.05
CA VAL A 52 11.65 9.28 4.34
C VAL A 52 11.26 7.88 3.84
N CYS A 53 11.75 7.46 2.67
CA CYS A 53 11.58 6.08 2.21
C CYS A 53 12.12 5.08 3.24
N ASN A 54 13.32 5.33 3.79
CA ASN A 54 13.94 4.47 4.79
C ASN A 54 13.17 4.45 6.11
N ILE A 55 12.61 5.58 6.55
CA ILE A 55 11.68 5.64 7.69
C ILE A 55 10.47 4.73 7.48
N ILE A 56 9.82 4.84 6.31
CA ILE A 56 8.62 4.06 5.99
C ILE A 56 8.93 2.56 5.89
N LYS A 57 10.05 2.21 5.22
CA LYS A 57 10.53 0.82 5.12
C LYS A 57 10.76 0.20 6.49
N GLN A 58 11.41 0.93 7.38
CA GLN A 58 11.68 0.49 8.76
C GLN A 58 10.40 0.36 9.58
N TYR A 59 9.46 1.30 9.46
CA TYR A 59 8.22 1.30 10.24
C TYR A 59 7.29 0.13 9.89
N PHE A 60 7.14 -0.17 8.60
CA PHE A 60 6.23 -1.22 8.11
C PHE A 60 6.92 -2.55 7.85
N ASP A 61 8.24 -2.65 8.05
CA ASP A 61 9.06 -3.83 7.71
C ASP A 61 8.83 -4.28 6.25
N ILE A 62 8.85 -3.32 5.32
CA ILE A 62 8.67 -3.55 3.88
C ILE A 62 9.87 -3.02 3.10
N SER A 63 10.13 -3.64 1.95
CA SER A 63 11.19 -3.18 1.04
C SER A 63 10.59 -2.84 -0.32
N PHE A 64 10.66 -1.58 -0.70
CA PHE A 64 10.26 -1.07 -2.03
C PHE A 64 11.36 -0.18 -2.60
N GLU A 65 11.33 0.05 -3.90
CA GLU A 65 12.25 0.95 -4.59
C GLU A 65 11.51 2.21 -5.05
N LEU A 66 12.12 3.39 -4.82
CA LEU A 66 11.66 4.63 -5.42
C LEU A 66 12.15 4.68 -6.88
N THR A 67 11.26 4.50 -7.84
CA THR A 67 11.61 4.36 -9.26
C THR A 67 11.34 5.62 -10.06
N THR A 68 10.38 6.42 -9.66
CA THR A 68 10.03 7.66 -10.35
C THR A 68 9.74 8.76 -9.35
N TYR A 69 10.27 9.95 -9.63
CA TYR A 69 10.01 11.15 -8.87
C TYR A 69 10.00 12.36 -9.81
N GLU A 70 8.90 13.08 -9.82
CA GLU A 70 8.73 14.32 -10.57
C GLU A 70 7.98 15.36 -9.74
N GLU A 71 8.31 16.64 -9.94
CA GLU A 71 7.68 17.73 -9.23
C GLU A 71 7.40 18.91 -10.18
N HIS A 72 6.29 19.59 -9.99
CA HIS A 72 5.86 20.72 -10.80
C HIS A 72 5.23 21.81 -9.93
N ALA A 73 5.50 23.06 -10.26
CA ALA A 73 4.75 24.19 -9.73
C ALA A 73 3.39 24.29 -10.45
N LEU A 74 2.30 24.40 -9.71
CA LEU A 74 0.94 24.49 -10.27
C LEU A 74 0.57 25.92 -10.70
N SER A 75 1.27 26.94 -10.20
CA SER A 75 1.03 28.35 -10.51
C SER A 75 2.32 29.15 -10.41
N HIS A 76 2.29 30.37 -10.91
CA HIS A 76 3.40 31.32 -10.79
C HIS A 76 3.18 32.24 -9.58
N GLY A 77 4.25 32.54 -8.84
CA GLY A 77 4.23 33.47 -7.71
C GLY A 77 4.64 32.85 -6.38
N SER A 78 4.72 33.67 -5.33
CA SER A 78 5.21 33.27 -4.01
C SER A 78 4.26 32.36 -3.22
N SER A 79 3.01 32.23 -3.63
CA SER A 79 1.98 31.34 -3.06
C SER A 79 1.64 30.17 -4.00
N SER A 80 2.59 29.79 -4.86
CA SER A 80 2.41 28.65 -5.77
C SER A 80 2.37 27.33 -5.00
N LYS A 81 1.36 26.51 -5.28
CA LYS A 81 1.36 25.12 -4.82
C LYS A 81 2.27 24.26 -5.69
N ALA A 82 3.01 23.39 -5.06
CA ALA A 82 3.76 22.34 -5.71
C ALA A 82 2.91 21.07 -5.83
N MET A 83 3.13 20.32 -6.89
CA MET A 83 2.60 18.97 -7.09
C MET A 83 3.77 18.03 -7.32
N ALA A 84 3.78 16.93 -6.61
CA ALA A 84 4.76 15.86 -6.75
C ALA A 84 4.10 14.56 -7.19
N TYR A 85 4.80 13.80 -8.01
CA TYR A 85 4.43 12.46 -8.46
C TYR A 85 5.52 11.48 -8.03
N VAL A 86 5.12 10.44 -7.34
CA VAL A 86 6.03 9.41 -6.85
C VAL A 86 5.57 8.05 -7.34
N GLY A 87 6.48 7.31 -7.97
CA GLY A 87 6.31 5.90 -8.32
C GLY A 87 7.25 5.03 -7.50
N ILE A 88 6.71 4.02 -6.84
CA ILE A 88 7.48 3.00 -6.11
C ILE A 88 7.24 1.64 -6.73
N THR A 89 8.25 0.77 -6.69
CA THR A 89 8.15 -0.62 -7.17
C THR A 89 8.31 -1.59 -6.00
N TYR A 90 7.40 -2.55 -5.92
CA TYR A 90 7.42 -3.64 -4.96
C TYR A 90 7.11 -4.95 -5.67
N GLN A 91 8.02 -5.94 -5.60
CA GLN A 91 7.88 -7.25 -6.24
C GLN A 91 7.46 -7.18 -7.73
N GLY A 92 8.05 -6.22 -8.48
CA GLY A 92 7.76 -6.02 -9.90
C GLY A 92 6.46 -5.26 -10.21
N SER A 93 5.65 -4.93 -9.23
CA SER A 93 4.45 -4.10 -9.38
C SER A 93 4.74 -2.64 -9.04
N MET A 94 4.19 -1.72 -9.81
CA MET A 94 4.38 -0.29 -9.62
C MET A 94 3.16 0.34 -8.94
N PHE A 95 3.42 1.20 -7.96
CA PHE A 95 2.41 1.96 -7.21
C PHE A 95 2.71 3.45 -7.33
N TRP A 96 1.69 4.24 -7.62
CA TRP A 96 1.80 5.67 -7.83
C TRP A 96 1.10 6.45 -6.74
N GLY A 97 1.66 7.62 -6.42
CA GLY A 97 1.05 8.60 -5.56
C GLY A 97 1.26 10.01 -6.08
N VAL A 98 0.32 10.87 -5.78
CA VAL A 98 0.36 12.30 -6.09
C VAL A 98 0.14 13.06 -4.79
N GLY A 99 0.94 14.10 -4.56
CA GLY A 99 0.84 14.96 -3.40
C GLY A 99 0.90 16.43 -3.80
N THR A 100 0.20 17.26 -3.08
CA THR A 100 0.20 18.71 -3.26
C THR A 100 0.41 19.41 -1.94
N ASP A 101 1.24 20.44 -1.93
CA ASP A 101 1.45 21.33 -0.77
C ASP A 101 2.07 22.64 -1.26
N GLU A 102 2.10 23.68 -0.41
CA GLU A 102 2.87 24.91 -0.67
C GLU A 102 4.38 24.65 -0.54
N ASP A 103 4.76 23.69 0.30
CA ASP A 103 6.13 23.19 0.45
C ASP A 103 6.34 21.97 -0.46
N ILE A 104 7.29 22.07 -1.38
CA ILE A 104 7.62 21.01 -2.35
C ILE A 104 8.05 19.71 -1.68
N ILE A 105 8.73 19.78 -0.53
CA ILE A 105 9.15 18.61 0.23
C ILE A 105 7.95 17.92 0.85
N LYS A 106 6.99 18.68 1.39
CA LYS A 106 5.73 18.13 1.90
C LYS A 106 4.90 17.53 0.77
N ALA A 107 4.80 18.19 -0.39
CA ALA A 107 4.14 17.63 -1.56
C ALA A 107 4.74 16.27 -1.94
N SER A 108 6.06 16.15 -1.92
CA SER A 108 6.80 14.91 -2.22
C SER A 108 6.55 13.81 -1.18
N ILE A 109 6.56 14.16 0.11
CA ILE A 109 6.23 13.23 1.21
C ILE A 109 4.78 12.75 1.08
N ASN A 110 3.84 13.65 0.81
CA ASN A 110 2.43 13.30 0.61
C ASN A 110 2.27 12.34 -0.59
N ALA A 111 2.95 12.57 -1.70
CA ALA A 111 2.95 11.68 -2.85
C ALA A 111 3.49 10.29 -2.50
N LEU A 112 4.61 10.21 -1.78
CA LEU A 112 5.18 8.94 -1.32
C LEU A 112 4.23 8.20 -0.37
N VAL A 113 3.61 8.89 0.57
CA VAL A 113 2.61 8.34 1.50
C VAL A 113 1.44 7.73 0.73
N VAL A 114 0.92 8.41 -0.30
CA VAL A 114 -0.17 7.89 -1.15
C VAL A 114 0.27 6.62 -1.88
N ALA A 115 1.46 6.61 -2.50
CA ALA A 115 1.98 5.43 -3.21
C ALA A 115 2.11 4.22 -2.28
N VAL A 116 2.65 4.43 -1.06
CA VAL A 116 2.80 3.36 -0.06
C VAL A 116 1.44 2.91 0.50
N ASN A 117 0.48 3.80 0.70
CA ASN A 117 -0.88 3.40 1.10
C ASN A 117 -1.52 2.46 0.07
N HIS A 118 -1.35 2.72 -1.24
CA HIS A 118 -1.81 1.82 -2.30
C HIS A 118 -1.13 0.44 -2.24
N LEU A 119 0.18 0.41 -1.97
CA LEU A 119 0.90 -0.84 -1.75
C LEU A 119 0.32 -1.60 -0.55
N LEU A 120 0.16 -0.95 0.61
CA LEU A 120 -0.34 -1.57 1.84
C LEU A 120 -1.78 -2.09 1.68
N ASP A 121 -2.65 -1.37 0.98
CA ASP A 121 -4.01 -1.82 0.66
C ASP A 121 -3.99 -3.09 -0.21
N THR A 122 -3.06 -3.17 -1.16
CA THR A 122 -2.88 -4.35 -2.01
C THR A 122 -2.40 -5.55 -1.19
N LEU A 123 -1.42 -5.35 -0.30
CA LEU A 123 -0.91 -6.40 0.59
C LEU A 123 -2.00 -6.94 1.51
N LYS A 124 -2.81 -6.06 2.14
CA LYS A 124 -3.95 -6.47 2.96
C LYS A 124 -4.97 -7.27 2.17
N SER A 125 -5.33 -6.80 0.98
CA SER A 125 -6.30 -7.49 0.12
C SER A 125 -5.80 -8.88 -0.27
N THR A 126 -4.49 -9.06 -0.47
CA THR A 126 -3.87 -10.34 -0.78
C THR A 126 -3.91 -11.26 0.43
N THR A 127 -3.53 -10.78 1.62
CA THR A 127 -3.57 -11.55 2.86
C THR A 127 -4.97 -12.07 3.17
N VAL A 128 -6.00 -11.21 3.10
CA VAL A 128 -7.40 -11.63 3.32
C VAL A 128 -7.86 -12.69 2.33
N LYS A 129 -7.44 -12.59 1.05
CA LYS A 129 -7.73 -13.62 0.04
C LYS A 129 -7.03 -14.95 0.36
N ASP A 130 -5.79 -14.90 0.82
CA ASP A 130 -5.04 -16.11 1.16
C ASP A 130 -5.62 -16.80 2.41
N GLU A 131 -6.01 -16.06 3.43
CA GLU A 131 -6.72 -16.58 4.61
C GLU A 131 -8.04 -17.23 4.23
N ARG A 132 -8.82 -16.62 3.35
CA ARG A 132 -10.06 -17.17 2.82
C ARG A 132 -9.84 -18.49 2.07
N TYR A 133 -8.78 -18.55 1.25
CA TYR A 133 -8.43 -19.76 0.51
C TYR A 133 -8.07 -20.91 1.46
N VAL A 134 -7.26 -20.65 2.49
CA VAL A 134 -6.91 -21.63 3.53
C VAL A 134 -8.16 -22.11 4.27
N ALA A 135 -9.08 -21.20 4.62
CA ALA A 135 -10.35 -21.55 5.26
C ALA A 135 -11.21 -22.48 4.36
N MET A 136 -11.28 -22.19 3.04
CA MET A 136 -11.98 -23.05 2.08
C MET A 136 -11.34 -24.44 1.98
N LEU A 137 -10.01 -24.54 1.93
CA LEU A 137 -9.32 -25.83 1.90
C LEU A 137 -9.58 -26.64 3.17
N ASN A 138 -9.54 -26.02 4.34
CA ASN A 138 -9.85 -26.68 5.62
C ASN A 138 -11.30 -27.18 5.64
N TYR A 139 -12.25 -26.41 5.13
CA TYR A 139 -13.65 -26.84 5.02
C TYR A 139 -13.81 -28.03 4.09
N ILE A 140 -13.18 -27.99 2.91
CA ILE A 140 -13.17 -29.13 1.94
C ILE A 140 -12.57 -30.37 2.61
N GLN A 141 -11.44 -30.25 3.28
CA GLN A 141 -10.77 -31.37 3.96
C GLN A 141 -11.64 -32.00 5.06
N SER A 142 -12.32 -31.16 5.85
CA SER A 142 -13.19 -31.61 6.93
C SER A 142 -14.46 -32.29 6.43
N ASN A 143 -14.92 -31.96 5.22
CA ASN A 143 -16.19 -32.41 4.63
C ASN A 143 -15.99 -33.18 3.32
N TYR A 144 -14.80 -33.70 3.03
CA TYR A 144 -14.40 -34.21 1.72
C TYR A 144 -15.33 -35.25 1.10
N LYS A 145 -16.09 -36.00 1.94
CA LYS A 145 -17.03 -37.04 1.47
C LYS A 145 -18.35 -36.50 0.92
N THR A 146 -18.74 -35.33 1.35
CA THR A 146 -20.09 -34.80 1.11
C THR A 146 -20.09 -33.40 0.52
N VAL A 147 -18.97 -32.66 0.62
CA VAL A 147 -18.89 -31.29 0.15
C VAL A 147 -19.04 -31.20 -1.35
N ASN A 148 -19.88 -30.28 -1.79
CA ASN A 148 -20.03 -29.87 -3.18
C ASN A 148 -19.78 -28.35 -3.31
N LEU A 149 -19.73 -27.86 -4.55
CA LEU A 149 -19.47 -26.46 -4.82
C LEU A 149 -20.57 -25.53 -4.26
N THR A 150 -21.81 -25.98 -4.25
CA THR A 150 -22.97 -25.25 -3.73
C THR A 150 -22.83 -25.06 -2.22
N ASP A 151 -22.49 -26.12 -1.47
CA ASP A 151 -22.30 -26.07 -0.02
C ASP A 151 -21.14 -25.13 0.36
N LEU A 152 -20.03 -25.25 -0.40
CA LEU A 152 -18.87 -24.37 -0.19
C LEU A 152 -19.21 -22.90 -0.46
N ALA A 153 -19.95 -22.61 -1.52
CA ALA A 153 -20.38 -21.27 -1.86
C ALA A 153 -21.32 -20.67 -0.79
N ALA A 154 -22.24 -21.50 -0.27
CA ALA A 154 -23.17 -21.09 0.78
C ALA A 154 -22.43 -20.78 2.10
N GLU A 155 -21.50 -21.65 2.52
CA GLU A 155 -20.71 -21.49 3.74
C GLU A 155 -19.92 -20.17 3.74
N PHE A 156 -19.33 -19.80 2.60
CA PHE A 156 -18.52 -18.60 2.49
C PHE A 156 -19.29 -17.37 1.97
N HIS A 157 -20.62 -17.46 1.85
CA HIS A 157 -21.50 -16.40 1.33
C HIS A 157 -21.07 -15.85 -0.02
N LEU A 158 -20.71 -16.75 -0.94
CA LEU A 158 -20.21 -16.43 -2.28
C LEU A 158 -21.06 -17.13 -3.34
N SER A 159 -20.91 -16.72 -4.62
CA SER A 159 -21.52 -17.43 -5.74
C SER A 159 -20.65 -18.62 -6.19
N GLU A 160 -21.26 -19.71 -6.62
CA GLU A 160 -20.54 -20.88 -7.16
C GLU A 160 -19.55 -20.54 -8.29
N PRO A 161 -19.90 -19.70 -9.28
CA PRO A 161 -18.95 -19.30 -10.32
C PRO A 161 -17.72 -18.59 -9.76
N TYR A 162 -17.91 -17.76 -8.73
CA TYR A 162 -16.80 -17.08 -8.08
C TYR A 162 -15.89 -18.07 -7.33
N VAL A 163 -16.47 -18.98 -6.54
CA VAL A 163 -15.70 -19.99 -5.78
C VAL A 163 -14.93 -20.89 -6.73
N SER A 164 -15.56 -21.37 -7.80
CA SER A 164 -14.92 -22.23 -8.80
C SER A 164 -13.72 -21.54 -9.46
N LYS A 165 -13.91 -20.29 -9.92
CA LYS A 165 -12.84 -19.48 -10.51
C LYS A 165 -11.72 -19.21 -9.50
N TYR A 166 -12.05 -18.83 -8.27
CA TYR A 166 -11.12 -18.48 -7.22
C TYR A 166 -10.24 -19.69 -6.80
N ILE A 167 -10.84 -20.87 -6.63
CA ILE A 167 -10.11 -22.11 -6.34
C ILE A 167 -9.15 -22.42 -7.49
N LYS A 168 -9.62 -22.34 -8.73
CA LYS A 168 -8.79 -22.61 -9.90
C LYS A 168 -7.60 -21.65 -10.03
N GLU A 169 -7.80 -20.35 -9.76
CA GLU A 169 -6.73 -19.34 -9.77
C GLU A 169 -5.68 -19.59 -8.68
N LYS A 170 -6.10 -20.07 -7.49
CA LYS A 170 -5.21 -20.30 -6.35
C LYS A 170 -4.52 -21.67 -6.38
N SER A 171 -5.20 -22.73 -6.76
CA SER A 171 -4.69 -24.11 -6.76
C SER A 171 -4.14 -24.59 -8.10
N GLY A 172 -4.51 -23.94 -9.19
CA GLY A 172 -4.30 -24.44 -10.57
C GLY A 172 -5.22 -25.61 -10.96
N LYS A 173 -6.10 -26.07 -10.05
CA LYS A 173 -6.99 -27.23 -10.23
C LYS A 173 -8.46 -26.82 -10.16
N ASN A 174 -9.34 -27.59 -10.75
CA ASN A 174 -10.78 -27.41 -10.55
C ASN A 174 -11.20 -27.96 -9.18
N PHE A 175 -12.36 -27.53 -8.66
CA PHE A 175 -12.88 -27.98 -7.37
C PHE A 175 -12.99 -29.51 -7.25
N GLY A 176 -13.39 -30.20 -8.32
CA GLY A 176 -13.50 -31.66 -8.34
C GLY A 176 -12.18 -32.43 -8.37
N ASP A 177 -11.05 -31.73 -8.56
CA ASP A 177 -9.69 -32.30 -8.62
C ASP A 177 -8.88 -32.05 -7.33
N LEU A 178 -9.50 -31.37 -6.34
CA LEU A 178 -8.92 -31.09 -5.01
C LEU A 178 -9.19 -32.24 -4.06
#